data_57976d9cfe9ab7fea74cb2c81b23a0ae
#
_entry.id   57976d9cfe9ab7fea74cb2c81b23a0ae
#
_cell.length_a   1.000
_cell.length_b   1.000
_cell.length_c   1.000
_cell.angle_alpha   90.00
_cell.angle_beta   90.00
_cell.angle_gamma   90.00
#
_symmetry.space_group_name_H-M   'P 1'
#
loop_
_entity.id
_entity.type
_entity.pdbx_description
1 polymer ?
#
loop_
_entity_poly.entity_id
_entity_poly.type
_entity_poly.pdbx_seq_one_letter_code
_entity_poly.pdbx_strand_id
1 'polypeptide(L)'
;MSSKIKVDSIETVSGSGTISIPTGNNLSVGGTSTFTGASTFGEIRPNNIASTSGTNAMTIASGGQVTFPQTATFTTPPTGAGSLIKLLDTTVSSVGGNYDINNTYINSTYDSYKIIYNVKPDTDDVDLRLQFFMTTNASGDAGAVISGNNHSYQNGSFLGTYRNSNTSAYSVIGHVNVGNATGEGINIEGTLMNVNDTSMLVALTGTASLVATNGAHNGFAFHAGMATPATYGAYYCRGLRFYMGSGQHTGRVKLFGIK
;
A
#
# COMPACT_ATOMS: atom_id res chain seq x y z
N MET A 1 -16.12 58.94 -21.36
CA MET A 1 -17.47 58.38 -21.46
C MET A 1 -17.36 56.86 -21.63
N SER A 2 -18.07 56.12 -20.82
CA SER A 2 -18.08 54.65 -20.95
C SER A 2 -19.28 54.29 -21.84
N SER A 3 -19.01 53.63 -22.97
CA SER A 3 -20.04 53.17 -23.92
C SER A 3 -20.54 51.79 -23.46
N LYS A 4 -21.85 51.62 -23.37
CA LYS A 4 -22.49 50.33 -23.05
C LYS A 4 -23.30 49.87 -24.27
N ILE A 5 -23.04 48.64 -24.73
CA ILE A 5 -23.86 47.95 -25.73
C ILE A 5 -24.74 46.95 -24.96
N LYS A 6 -26.05 47.02 -25.11
CA LYS A 6 -26.97 46.02 -24.58
C LYS A 6 -27.47 45.18 -25.72
N VAL A 7 -27.22 43.89 -25.66
CA VAL A 7 -27.64 42.91 -26.67
C VAL A 7 -28.13 41.65 -25.95
N ASP A 8 -29.14 41.00 -26.51
CA ASP A 8 -29.69 39.75 -25.97
C ASP A 8 -28.86 38.55 -26.38
N SER A 9 -28.14 38.65 -27.49
CA SER A 9 -27.24 37.59 -28.00
C SER A 9 -26.07 38.21 -28.75
N ILE A 10 -24.91 37.53 -28.68
CA ILE A 10 -23.75 37.80 -29.51
C ILE A 10 -23.45 36.52 -30.24
N GLU A 11 -23.70 36.50 -31.54
CA GLU A 11 -23.50 35.32 -32.40
C GLU A 11 -22.53 35.63 -33.56
N THR A 12 -21.86 34.60 -34.07
CA THR A 12 -21.08 34.72 -35.26
C THR A 12 -21.97 34.45 -36.49
N VAL A 13 -21.85 35.28 -37.52
CA VAL A 13 -22.72 35.25 -38.73
C VAL A 13 -22.62 33.95 -39.52
N SER A 14 -21.58 33.18 -39.34
CA SER A 14 -21.30 31.95 -40.13
C SER A 14 -21.15 30.68 -39.32
N GLY A 15 -21.48 30.65 -38.05
CA GLY A 15 -21.43 29.45 -37.21
C GLY A 15 -20.03 28.93 -36.85
N SER A 16 -18.97 29.44 -37.45
CA SER A 16 -17.57 29.04 -37.19
C SER A 16 -16.66 30.22 -36.82
N GLY A 17 -17.25 31.35 -36.41
CA GLY A 17 -16.48 32.55 -36.09
C GLY A 17 -15.93 32.55 -34.66
N THR A 18 -14.98 33.44 -34.43
CA THR A 18 -14.38 33.69 -33.13
C THR A 18 -14.86 35.02 -32.55
N ILE A 19 -15.28 35.02 -31.28
CA ILE A 19 -15.48 36.27 -30.52
C ILE A 19 -14.16 36.52 -29.79
N SER A 20 -13.43 37.55 -30.21
CA SER A 20 -12.13 37.89 -29.63
C SER A 20 -12.24 39.01 -28.62
N ILE A 21 -11.72 38.81 -27.44
CA ILE A 21 -11.52 39.85 -26.43
C ILE A 21 -10.04 40.27 -26.54
N PRO A 22 -9.74 41.50 -26.96
CA PRO A 22 -8.38 41.98 -27.13
C PRO A 22 -7.56 41.89 -25.82
N THR A 23 -6.26 41.72 -25.96
CA THR A 23 -5.32 41.68 -24.83
C THR A 23 -5.48 42.93 -23.95
N GLY A 24 -5.51 42.75 -22.64
CA GLY A 24 -5.72 43.81 -21.66
C GLY A 24 -7.20 44.09 -21.32
N ASN A 25 -8.14 43.40 -21.99
CA ASN A 25 -9.57 43.47 -21.67
C ASN A 25 -10.06 42.20 -21.01
N ASN A 26 -11.12 42.32 -20.21
CA ASN A 26 -11.68 41.20 -19.46
C ASN A 26 -13.12 40.92 -19.93
N LEU A 27 -13.48 39.66 -20.01
CA LEU A 27 -14.88 39.22 -20.04
C LEU A 27 -15.32 39.00 -18.60
N SER A 28 -16.27 39.85 -18.13
CA SER A 28 -16.91 39.70 -16.82
C SER A 28 -18.29 39.10 -16.99
N VAL A 29 -18.52 37.94 -16.44
CA VAL A 29 -19.82 37.25 -16.44
C VAL A 29 -20.37 37.28 -15.03
N GLY A 30 -21.47 38.01 -14.81
CA GLY A 30 -22.12 38.14 -13.51
C GLY A 30 -22.99 36.93 -13.12
N GLY A 31 -23.16 35.98 -14.03
CA GLY A 31 -23.98 34.77 -13.84
C GLY A 31 -23.17 33.51 -14.14
N THR A 32 -23.87 32.47 -14.61
CA THR A 32 -23.28 31.22 -15.00
C THR A 32 -22.70 31.26 -16.41
N SER A 33 -21.47 30.82 -16.61
CA SER A 33 -20.86 30.55 -17.91
C SER A 33 -20.91 29.06 -18.20
N THR A 34 -21.46 28.68 -19.37
CA THR A 34 -21.47 27.30 -19.84
C THR A 34 -20.60 27.19 -21.07
N PHE A 35 -19.61 26.28 -21.02
CA PHE A 35 -18.77 25.95 -22.15
C PHE A 35 -19.14 24.54 -22.62
N THR A 36 -19.62 24.43 -23.87
CA THR A 36 -19.89 23.14 -24.52
C THR A 36 -18.73 22.81 -25.44
N GLY A 37 -18.01 21.74 -25.13
CA GLY A 37 -16.82 21.34 -25.87
C GLY A 37 -15.52 21.52 -25.08
N ALA A 38 -14.38 21.35 -25.76
CA ALA A 38 -13.08 21.53 -25.14
C ALA A 38 -12.79 23.01 -24.88
N SER A 39 -12.43 23.35 -23.65
CA SER A 39 -12.03 24.70 -23.25
C SER A 39 -10.58 24.72 -22.85
N THR A 40 -9.78 25.59 -23.46
CA THR A 40 -8.37 25.80 -23.11
C THR A 40 -8.23 27.12 -22.37
N PHE A 41 -7.71 27.05 -21.16
CA PHE A 41 -7.43 28.21 -20.32
C PHE A 41 -5.90 28.30 -20.09
N GLY A 42 -5.33 29.48 -20.31
CA GLY A 42 -3.91 29.71 -19.97
C GLY A 42 -3.66 29.63 -18.47
N GLU A 43 -4.61 30.13 -17.68
CA GLU A 43 -4.60 30.03 -16.23
C GLU A 43 -6.05 30.02 -15.70
N ILE A 44 -6.32 29.17 -14.75
CA ILE A 44 -7.58 29.12 -14.01
C ILE A 44 -7.27 29.44 -12.55
N ARG A 45 -7.86 30.52 -12.01
CA ARG A 45 -7.72 30.91 -10.60
C ARG A 45 -9.05 30.79 -9.84
N PRO A 46 -9.64 29.61 -9.71
CA PRO A 46 -10.87 29.45 -8.95
C PRO A 46 -10.56 29.32 -7.47
N ASN A 47 -11.41 29.87 -6.62
CA ASN A 47 -11.37 29.56 -5.20
C ASN A 47 -11.89 28.15 -4.93
N ASN A 48 -12.85 27.69 -5.72
CA ASN A 48 -13.47 26.37 -5.61
C ASN A 48 -13.75 25.77 -6.98
N ILE A 49 -13.58 24.47 -7.11
CA ILE A 49 -14.08 23.67 -8.22
C ILE A 49 -15.16 22.76 -7.64
N ALA A 50 -16.42 22.95 -8.08
CA ALA A 50 -17.55 22.18 -7.60
C ALA A 50 -17.96 21.13 -8.65
N SER A 51 -18.57 20.05 -8.17
CA SER A 51 -19.26 19.08 -9.02
C SER A 51 -20.63 19.66 -9.47
N THR A 52 -21.29 18.97 -10.40
CA THR A 52 -22.65 19.31 -10.85
C THR A 52 -23.70 19.31 -9.73
N SER A 53 -23.42 18.65 -8.61
CA SER A 53 -24.26 18.63 -7.41
C SER A 53 -24.07 19.84 -6.48
N GLY A 54 -23.21 20.80 -6.84
CA GLY A 54 -22.94 22.00 -6.04
C GLY A 54 -21.97 21.78 -4.87
N THR A 55 -21.49 20.57 -4.66
CA THR A 55 -20.46 20.28 -3.66
C THR A 55 -19.08 20.56 -4.23
N ASN A 56 -18.20 21.21 -3.48
CA ASN A 56 -16.83 21.44 -3.93
C ASN A 56 -16.11 20.12 -4.20
N ALA A 57 -15.68 19.91 -5.44
CA ALA A 57 -14.83 18.77 -5.80
C ALA A 57 -13.37 19.01 -5.39
N MET A 58 -12.93 20.28 -5.45
CA MET A 58 -11.57 20.68 -5.11
C MET A 58 -11.59 22.15 -4.64
N THR A 59 -10.79 22.47 -3.64
CA THR A 59 -10.55 23.84 -3.17
C THR A 59 -9.07 24.16 -3.31
N ILE A 60 -8.75 25.31 -3.88
CA ILE A 60 -7.39 25.85 -3.98
C ILE A 60 -7.31 27.08 -3.07
N ALA A 61 -6.53 26.99 -2.00
CA ALA A 61 -6.30 28.11 -1.09
C ALA A 61 -5.37 29.15 -1.72
N SER A 62 -5.36 30.37 -1.19
CA SER A 62 -4.51 31.46 -1.68
C SER A 62 -3.00 31.15 -1.61
N GLY A 63 -2.59 30.23 -0.74
CA GLY A 63 -1.22 29.70 -0.65
C GLY A 63 -0.91 28.55 -1.61
N GLY A 64 -1.79 28.22 -2.55
CA GLY A 64 -1.61 27.11 -3.50
C GLY A 64 -1.92 25.73 -2.93
N GLN A 65 -2.38 25.64 -1.69
CA GLN A 65 -2.79 24.35 -1.11
C GLN A 65 -4.06 23.84 -1.79
N VAL A 66 -4.05 22.59 -2.19
CA VAL A 66 -5.21 21.89 -2.79
C VAL A 66 -5.84 20.97 -1.75
N THR A 67 -7.12 21.15 -1.52
CA THR A 67 -7.92 20.32 -0.61
C THR A 67 -9.03 19.62 -1.39
N PHE A 68 -9.13 18.31 -1.20
CA PHE A 68 -10.25 17.49 -1.65
C PHE A 68 -11.16 17.20 -0.44
N PRO A 69 -12.36 17.77 -0.35
CA PRO A 69 -13.27 17.54 0.79
C PRO A 69 -13.78 16.10 0.87
N GLN A 70 -13.73 15.38 -0.24
CA GLN A 70 -14.08 13.97 -0.35
C GLN A 70 -12.82 13.15 -0.65
N THR A 71 -12.91 11.82 -0.51
CA THR A 71 -11.80 10.93 -0.88
C THR A 71 -11.44 11.11 -2.36
N ALA A 72 -10.24 11.59 -2.63
CA ALA A 72 -9.73 11.66 -3.99
C ALA A 72 -9.34 10.25 -4.45
N THR A 73 -9.96 9.78 -5.54
CA THR A 73 -9.58 8.54 -6.19
C THR A 73 -8.71 8.86 -7.39
N PHE A 74 -7.47 8.43 -7.37
CA PHE A 74 -6.56 8.53 -8.50
C PHE A 74 -6.51 7.17 -9.18
N THR A 75 -6.87 7.08 -10.46
CA THR A 75 -6.74 5.87 -11.27
C THR A 75 -5.28 5.50 -11.53
N THR A 76 -4.41 6.51 -11.47
CA THR A 76 -2.95 6.35 -11.48
C THR A 76 -2.39 7.14 -10.30
N PRO A 77 -1.50 6.57 -9.49
CA PRO A 77 -0.87 7.34 -8.40
C PRO A 77 -0.23 8.60 -8.96
N PRO A 78 -0.42 9.77 -8.31
CA PRO A 78 0.26 11.00 -8.74
C PRO A 78 1.77 10.79 -8.78
N THR A 79 2.43 11.23 -9.85
CA THR A 79 3.90 11.20 -9.96
C THR A 79 4.48 12.05 -8.83
N GLY A 80 5.31 11.46 -7.97
CA GLY A 80 5.85 12.13 -6.78
C GLY A 80 5.02 12.01 -5.51
N ALA A 81 3.84 11.40 -5.55
CA ALA A 81 3.14 10.96 -4.33
C ALA A 81 3.89 9.76 -3.78
N GLY A 82 4.76 9.97 -2.82
CA GLY A 82 5.60 9.02 -2.06
C GLY A 82 5.65 7.56 -2.56
N SER A 83 6.76 6.93 -2.42
CA SER A 83 6.98 5.55 -2.90
C SER A 83 6.13 4.47 -2.20
N LEU A 84 5.30 4.84 -1.21
CA LEU A 84 4.47 3.91 -0.44
C LEU A 84 2.98 4.12 -0.75
N ILE A 85 2.35 3.13 -1.37
CA ILE A 85 0.91 3.11 -1.63
C ILE A 85 0.24 2.16 -0.64
N LYS A 86 -0.66 2.68 0.20
CA LYS A 86 -1.39 1.84 1.16
C LYS A 86 -2.37 0.92 0.43
N LEU A 87 -2.20 -0.39 0.58
CA LEU A 87 -2.99 -1.44 -0.05
C LEU A 87 -3.95 -2.13 0.93
N LEU A 88 -3.52 -2.28 2.18
CA LEU A 88 -4.29 -2.96 3.22
C LEU A 88 -4.09 -2.25 4.56
N ASP A 89 -5.15 -2.10 5.33
CA ASP A 89 -5.12 -1.64 6.72
C ASP A 89 -6.35 -2.23 7.41
N THR A 90 -6.17 -3.35 8.10
CA THR A 90 -7.30 -4.10 8.67
C THR A 90 -6.93 -4.82 9.96
N THR A 91 -7.96 -5.23 10.68
CA THR A 91 -7.81 -6.11 11.84
C THR A 91 -7.47 -7.52 11.37
N VAL A 92 -6.49 -8.13 12.02
CA VAL A 92 -6.18 -9.54 11.90
C VAL A 92 -7.07 -10.32 12.85
N SER A 93 -7.72 -11.35 12.33
CA SER A 93 -8.41 -12.37 13.11
C SER A 93 -8.16 -13.71 12.40
N SER A 94 -7.25 -14.50 12.94
CA SER A 94 -6.82 -15.75 12.32
C SER A 94 -7.73 -16.92 12.72
N VAL A 95 -8.99 -16.86 12.31
CA VAL A 95 -9.91 -17.99 12.50
C VAL A 95 -9.33 -19.20 11.74
N GLY A 96 -9.06 -20.29 12.46
CA GLY A 96 -8.37 -21.46 11.91
C GLY A 96 -6.84 -21.37 11.94
N GLY A 97 -6.26 -20.36 12.61
CA GLY A 97 -4.83 -20.26 12.89
C GLY A 97 -4.00 -19.51 11.84
N ASN A 98 -4.48 -19.33 10.60
CA ASN A 98 -3.75 -18.69 9.51
C ASN A 98 -4.29 -17.30 9.19
N TYR A 99 -3.42 -16.38 8.80
CA TYR A 99 -3.76 -15.11 8.19
C TYR A 99 -3.01 -14.95 6.86
N ASP A 100 -3.77 -14.91 5.77
CA ASP A 100 -3.23 -14.87 4.42
C ASP A 100 -3.35 -13.46 3.81
N ILE A 101 -2.23 -12.90 3.38
CA ILE A 101 -2.18 -11.76 2.47
C ILE A 101 -1.97 -12.34 1.08
N ASN A 102 -3.01 -12.34 0.26
CA ASN A 102 -3.05 -13.06 -1.02
C ASN A 102 -2.68 -12.18 -2.22
N ASN A 103 -2.84 -12.72 -3.43
CA ASN A 103 -2.54 -12.08 -4.71
C ASN A 103 -3.42 -10.86 -5.04
N THR A 104 -4.51 -10.61 -4.33
CA THR A 104 -5.26 -9.35 -4.42
C THR A 104 -4.37 -8.16 -4.06
N TYR A 105 -3.46 -8.36 -3.12
CA TYR A 105 -2.57 -7.33 -2.61
C TYR A 105 -1.13 -7.48 -3.09
N ILE A 106 -0.59 -8.73 -3.13
CA ILE A 106 0.78 -9.01 -3.56
C ILE A 106 0.74 -9.55 -4.99
N ASN A 107 1.02 -8.69 -5.96
CA ASN A 107 0.87 -8.97 -7.38
C ASN A 107 1.99 -8.31 -8.21
N SER A 108 1.83 -8.27 -9.53
CA SER A 108 2.83 -7.70 -10.45
C SER A 108 2.89 -6.18 -10.49
N THR A 109 2.04 -5.47 -9.74
CA THR A 109 1.95 -3.99 -9.77
C THR A 109 3.13 -3.32 -9.07
N TYR A 110 3.70 -3.97 -8.04
CA TYR A 110 4.77 -3.43 -7.21
C TYR A 110 5.95 -4.39 -7.15
N ASP A 111 7.16 -3.85 -7.10
CA ASP A 111 8.39 -4.65 -7.05
C ASP A 111 8.69 -5.14 -5.64
N SER A 112 8.23 -4.39 -4.64
CA SER A 112 8.39 -4.73 -3.24
C SER A 112 7.23 -4.19 -2.39
N TYR A 113 7.16 -4.68 -1.14
CA TYR A 113 6.08 -4.30 -0.23
C TYR A 113 6.62 -4.05 1.18
N LYS A 114 6.13 -2.98 1.81
CA LYS A 114 6.33 -2.75 3.24
C LYS A 114 5.17 -3.34 4.03
N ILE A 115 5.48 -4.09 5.07
CA ILE A 115 4.50 -4.77 5.94
C ILE A 115 4.71 -4.30 7.37
N ILE A 116 3.62 -3.94 8.03
CA ILE A 116 3.55 -3.72 9.49
C ILE A 116 2.52 -4.72 10.01
N TYR A 117 2.94 -5.60 10.90
CA TYR A 117 2.11 -6.69 11.43
C TYR A 117 2.24 -6.75 12.95
N ASN A 118 1.18 -6.37 13.64
CA ASN A 118 1.14 -6.23 15.09
C ASN A 118 0.08 -7.18 15.63
N VAL A 119 0.50 -8.24 16.29
CA VAL A 119 -0.42 -9.29 16.71
C VAL A 119 -0.11 -9.84 18.10
N LYS A 120 -1.16 -10.36 18.72
CA LYS A 120 -1.11 -11.10 19.96
C LYS A 120 -1.67 -12.50 19.75
N PRO A 121 -0.97 -13.57 20.16
CA PRO A 121 -1.50 -14.92 20.11
C PRO A 121 -2.59 -15.11 21.19
N ASP A 122 -3.45 -16.12 21.00
CA ASP A 122 -4.39 -16.60 22.00
C ASP A 122 -3.77 -17.69 22.89
N THR A 123 -2.70 -18.31 22.39
CA THR A 123 -1.93 -19.34 23.10
C THR A 123 -0.59 -18.76 23.53
N ASP A 124 -0.21 -19.05 24.76
CA ASP A 124 1.06 -18.61 25.31
C ASP A 124 2.25 -19.42 24.76
N ASP A 125 3.45 -18.82 24.80
CA ASP A 125 4.71 -19.49 24.48
C ASP A 125 4.79 -20.03 23.03
N VAL A 126 4.38 -19.21 22.04
CA VAL A 126 4.33 -19.60 20.63
C VAL A 126 5.21 -18.75 19.72
N ASP A 127 5.72 -19.36 18.63
CA ASP A 127 6.44 -18.66 17.58
C ASP A 127 5.46 -18.02 16.56
N LEU A 128 5.77 -16.84 16.06
CA LEU A 128 5.19 -16.34 14.81
C LEU A 128 5.93 -16.94 13.63
N ARG A 129 5.19 -17.55 12.72
CA ARG A 129 5.67 -18.28 11.54
C ARG A 129 5.18 -17.65 10.25
N LEU A 130 5.99 -17.78 9.21
CA LEU A 130 5.73 -17.27 7.88
C LEU A 130 5.94 -18.35 6.82
N GLN A 131 5.02 -18.38 5.84
CA GLN A 131 5.16 -19.11 4.59
C GLN A 131 4.87 -18.20 3.40
N PHE A 132 5.44 -18.52 2.24
CA PHE A 132 5.24 -17.77 1.00
C PHE A 132 4.27 -18.51 0.08
N PHE A 133 3.42 -17.76 -0.64
CA PHE A 133 2.65 -18.27 -1.77
C PHE A 133 3.44 -18.05 -3.05
N MET A 134 3.81 -19.12 -3.73
CA MET A 134 4.68 -19.08 -4.89
C MET A 134 3.97 -19.67 -6.12
N THR A 135 4.20 -19.06 -7.28
CA THR A 135 3.65 -19.50 -8.58
C THR A 135 4.66 -19.29 -9.70
N THR A 136 4.57 -20.09 -10.76
CA THR A 136 5.30 -19.87 -12.02
C THR A 136 4.60 -18.87 -12.95
N ASN A 137 3.36 -18.47 -12.61
CA ASN A 137 2.55 -17.57 -13.43
C ASN A 137 2.70 -16.11 -12.98
N ALA A 138 3.18 -15.24 -13.87
CA ALA A 138 3.32 -13.80 -13.62
C ALA A 138 1.96 -13.10 -13.48
N SER A 139 0.90 -13.59 -14.14
CA SER A 139 -0.36 -12.87 -14.38
C SER A 139 -1.46 -13.12 -13.37
N GLY A 140 -1.13 -13.38 -12.09
CA GLY A 140 -2.13 -13.20 -11.05
C GLY A 140 -2.72 -14.43 -10.40
N ASP A 141 -2.17 -15.62 -10.63
CA ASP A 141 -2.56 -16.80 -9.84
C ASP A 141 -2.26 -16.59 -8.37
N ALA A 142 -3.14 -17.10 -7.51
CA ALA A 142 -2.96 -17.01 -6.06
C ALA A 142 -1.67 -17.66 -5.54
N GLY A 143 -1.05 -18.51 -6.37
CA GLY A 143 0.08 -19.32 -5.96
C GLY A 143 -0.31 -20.43 -4.99
N ALA A 144 0.61 -21.30 -4.69
CA ALA A 144 0.46 -22.32 -3.65
C ALA A 144 1.32 -21.95 -2.45
N VAL A 145 0.81 -22.21 -1.26
CA VAL A 145 1.63 -22.13 -0.03
C VAL A 145 2.74 -23.15 -0.13
N ILE A 146 3.97 -22.67 -0.02
CA ILE A 146 5.11 -23.58 0.03
C ILE A 146 5.19 -24.19 1.41
N SER A 147 5.23 -25.52 1.43
CA SER A 147 5.45 -26.33 2.61
C SER A 147 6.71 -27.18 2.45
N GLY A 148 7.11 -27.87 3.50
CA GLY A 148 8.35 -28.65 3.52
C GLY A 148 9.59 -27.77 3.75
N ASN A 149 10.77 -28.34 3.65
CA ASN A 149 12.04 -27.73 4.05
C ASN A 149 12.58 -26.72 3.01
N ASN A 150 11.75 -25.77 2.62
CA ASN A 150 12.02 -24.81 1.54
C ASN A 150 12.19 -23.37 2.04
N HIS A 151 12.07 -23.13 3.33
CA HIS A 151 12.23 -21.81 3.93
C HIS A 151 13.55 -21.68 4.67
N SER A 152 14.10 -20.47 4.65
CA SER A 152 15.22 -20.06 5.49
C SER A 152 14.78 -18.92 6.41
N TYR A 153 15.42 -18.82 7.55
CA TYR A 153 15.25 -17.66 8.44
C TYR A 153 16.50 -17.42 9.28
N GLN A 154 16.68 -16.18 9.64
CA GLN A 154 17.70 -15.74 10.57
C GLN A 154 17.12 -14.62 11.46
N ASN A 155 17.26 -14.78 12.76
CA ASN A 155 16.91 -13.77 13.74
C ASN A 155 18.15 -13.44 14.56
N GLY A 156 18.41 -12.17 14.79
CA GLY A 156 19.58 -11.76 15.52
C GLY A 156 19.55 -10.32 15.97
N SER A 157 20.50 -9.94 16.78
CA SER A 157 20.78 -8.56 17.16
C SER A 157 22.16 -8.17 16.67
N PHE A 158 22.57 -6.93 16.93
CA PHE A 158 23.95 -6.48 16.70
C PHE A 158 25.01 -7.33 17.43
N LEU A 159 24.61 -8.12 18.42
CA LEU A 159 25.49 -8.97 19.21
C LEU A 159 25.55 -10.42 18.77
N GLY A 160 24.76 -10.83 17.76
CA GLY A 160 24.80 -12.19 17.22
C GLY A 160 23.49 -12.73 16.68
N THR A 161 23.54 -13.97 16.19
CA THR A 161 22.38 -14.72 15.68
C THR A 161 21.81 -15.57 16.81
N TYR A 162 20.51 -15.40 17.06
CA TYR A 162 19.81 -16.18 18.09
C TYR A 162 19.16 -17.45 17.57
N ARG A 163 18.56 -17.36 16.37
CA ARG A 163 17.94 -18.48 15.65
C ARG A 163 18.26 -18.40 14.18
N ASN A 164 18.56 -19.54 13.59
CA ASN A 164 18.67 -19.66 12.13
C ASN A 164 18.24 -21.05 11.65
N SER A 165 17.84 -21.13 10.41
CA SER A 165 17.68 -22.36 9.64
C SER A 165 17.84 -22.04 8.16
N ASN A 166 18.49 -22.94 7.44
CA ASN A 166 18.59 -22.84 5.98
C ASN A 166 17.57 -23.72 5.26
N THR A 167 16.94 -24.64 5.99
CA THR A 167 15.88 -25.52 5.48
C THR A 167 14.83 -25.73 6.57
N SER A 168 13.61 -25.25 6.33
CA SER A 168 12.49 -25.39 7.26
C SER A 168 11.17 -25.43 6.52
N ALA A 169 10.14 -25.97 7.15
CA ALA A 169 8.77 -25.93 6.64
C ALA A 169 8.15 -24.54 6.66
N TYR A 170 8.76 -23.61 7.38
CA TYR A 170 8.35 -22.21 7.55
C TYR A 170 9.54 -21.38 8.03
N SER A 171 9.46 -20.08 7.82
CA SER A 171 10.35 -19.13 8.48
C SER A 171 9.80 -18.74 9.84
N VAL A 172 10.65 -18.71 10.87
CA VAL A 172 10.29 -18.22 12.21
C VAL A 172 10.68 -16.76 12.34
N ILE A 173 9.73 -15.94 12.77
CA ILE A 173 9.98 -14.53 13.10
C ILE A 173 10.00 -14.41 14.62
N GLY A 174 11.20 -14.32 15.19
CA GLY A 174 11.41 -14.25 16.62
C GLY A 174 12.46 -15.24 17.13
N HIS A 175 13.21 -14.83 18.12
CA HIS A 175 14.24 -15.69 18.74
C HIS A 175 13.78 -16.28 20.09
N VAL A 176 12.66 -15.81 20.59
CA VAL A 176 11.95 -16.32 21.77
C VAL A 176 10.46 -16.40 21.45
N ASN A 177 9.74 -17.15 22.25
CA ASN A 177 8.32 -17.33 22.06
C ASN A 177 7.53 -16.10 22.55
N VAL A 178 6.41 -15.85 21.88
CA VAL A 178 5.54 -14.71 22.12
C VAL A 178 4.56 -15.04 23.25
N GLY A 179 4.38 -14.14 24.19
CA GLY A 179 3.40 -14.27 25.26
C GLY A 179 2.00 -13.78 24.84
N ASN A 180 0.99 -14.21 25.61
CA ASN A 180 -0.42 -13.90 25.34
C ASN A 180 -1.11 -13.07 26.44
N ALA A 181 -0.43 -12.67 27.50
CA ALA A 181 -1.00 -11.81 28.53
C ALA A 181 -1.29 -10.39 28.02
N THR A 182 -1.97 -9.58 28.84
CA THR A 182 -2.21 -8.18 28.50
C THR A 182 -0.89 -7.42 28.36
N GLY A 183 -0.70 -6.75 27.22
CA GLY A 183 0.54 -6.03 26.90
C GLY A 183 1.61 -6.88 26.22
N GLU A 184 1.42 -8.20 26.12
CA GLU A 184 2.29 -9.09 25.35
C GLU A 184 1.89 -9.18 23.87
N GLY A 185 2.76 -9.73 23.04
CA GLY A 185 2.55 -9.84 21.62
C GLY A 185 3.82 -9.59 20.82
N ILE A 186 3.68 -9.55 19.49
CA ILE A 186 4.78 -9.26 18.57
C ILE A 186 4.40 -8.17 17.58
N ASN A 187 5.31 -7.24 17.34
CA ASN A 187 5.22 -6.20 16.34
C ASN A 187 6.35 -6.40 15.35
N ILE A 188 6.03 -6.47 14.07
CA ILE A 188 7.02 -6.54 12.99
C ILE A 188 6.85 -5.39 12.02
N GLU A 189 7.97 -4.90 11.52
CA GLU A 189 8.06 -4.01 10.38
C GLU A 189 9.08 -4.59 9.41
N GLY A 190 8.66 -4.90 8.19
CA GLY A 190 9.52 -5.55 7.20
C GLY A 190 9.26 -5.11 5.78
N THR A 191 10.25 -5.38 4.92
CA THR A 191 10.16 -5.20 3.46
C THR A 191 10.22 -6.57 2.79
N LEU A 192 9.18 -6.89 2.04
CA LEU A 192 9.12 -8.04 1.14
C LEU A 192 9.71 -7.62 -0.20
N MET A 193 10.72 -8.32 -0.65
CA MET A 193 11.52 -8.02 -1.85
C MET A 193 11.47 -9.17 -2.85
N ASN A 194 11.80 -8.86 -4.11
CA ASN A 194 11.95 -9.82 -5.22
C ASN A 194 10.66 -10.59 -5.56
N VAL A 195 9.49 -9.97 -5.35
CA VAL A 195 8.20 -10.66 -5.58
C VAL A 195 7.94 -10.94 -7.05
N ASN A 196 8.52 -10.13 -7.94
CA ASN A 196 8.40 -10.22 -9.39
C ASN A 196 9.70 -10.60 -10.10
N ASP A 197 10.79 -10.74 -9.35
CA ASP A 197 12.10 -11.09 -9.91
C ASP A 197 12.34 -12.59 -9.78
N THR A 198 12.24 -13.30 -10.90
CA THR A 198 12.47 -14.74 -10.97
C THR A 198 13.95 -15.13 -11.01
N SER A 199 14.86 -14.16 -11.02
CA SER A 199 16.30 -14.41 -10.93
C SER A 199 16.82 -14.43 -9.49
N MET A 200 15.99 -13.96 -8.53
CA MET A 200 16.34 -13.84 -7.13
C MET A 200 15.28 -14.50 -6.23
N LEU A 201 15.69 -15.03 -5.10
CA LEU A 201 14.75 -15.56 -4.12
C LEU A 201 14.01 -14.43 -3.41
N VAL A 202 12.72 -14.66 -3.19
CA VAL A 202 11.89 -13.77 -2.37
C VAL A 202 12.36 -13.78 -0.93
N ALA A 203 12.35 -12.60 -0.30
CA ALA A 203 12.68 -12.44 1.10
C ALA A 203 11.84 -11.35 1.76
N LEU A 204 11.48 -11.57 3.01
CA LEU A 204 10.97 -10.55 3.94
C LEU A 204 12.04 -10.28 4.99
N THR A 205 12.53 -9.05 5.04
CA THR A 205 13.54 -8.62 6.00
C THR A 205 13.03 -7.43 6.80
N GLY A 206 13.43 -7.33 8.06
CA GLY A 206 12.99 -6.22 8.88
C GLY A 206 13.40 -6.31 10.35
N THR A 207 12.67 -5.57 11.15
CA THR A 207 12.82 -5.55 12.60
C THR A 207 11.55 -6.02 13.28
N ALA A 208 11.71 -6.60 14.44
CA ALA A 208 10.61 -7.01 15.27
C ALA A 208 10.87 -6.62 16.75
N SER A 209 9.80 -6.37 17.46
CA SER A 209 9.78 -6.32 18.93
C SER A 209 8.71 -7.25 19.44
N LEU A 210 9.02 -8.00 20.48
CA LEU A 210 8.05 -8.87 21.13
C LEU A 210 8.17 -8.79 22.64
N VAL A 211 7.08 -9.15 23.30
CA VAL A 211 7.05 -9.40 24.73
C VAL A 211 6.82 -10.89 24.93
N ALA A 212 7.77 -11.52 25.59
CA ALA A 212 7.77 -12.95 25.87
C ALA A 212 6.86 -13.28 27.07
N THR A 213 6.58 -14.57 27.26
CA THR A 213 5.74 -15.11 28.36
C THR A 213 6.18 -14.70 29.78
N ASN A 214 7.43 -14.33 29.94
CA ASN A 214 7.96 -13.84 31.24
C ASN A 214 7.94 -12.30 31.33
N GLY A 215 7.26 -11.61 30.42
CA GLY A 215 7.21 -10.15 30.35
C GLY A 215 8.49 -9.49 29.81
N ALA A 216 9.48 -10.26 29.37
CA ALA A 216 10.72 -9.70 28.82
C ALA A 216 10.48 -9.06 27.44
N HIS A 217 10.93 -7.82 27.28
CA HIS A 217 10.89 -7.10 26.02
C HIS A 217 12.13 -7.43 25.17
N ASN A 218 11.92 -7.85 23.95
CA ASN A 218 12.97 -8.24 23.03
C ASN A 218 12.82 -7.52 21.70
N GLY A 219 13.91 -6.91 21.21
CA GLY A 219 14.01 -6.31 19.89
C GLY A 219 15.08 -7.02 19.07
N PHE A 220 14.81 -7.29 17.80
CA PHE A 220 15.74 -8.01 16.91
C PHE A 220 15.50 -7.68 15.43
N ALA A 221 16.54 -7.91 14.62
CA ALA A 221 16.40 -7.97 13.17
C ALA A 221 16.02 -9.39 12.75
N PHE A 222 15.26 -9.53 11.68
CA PHE A 222 14.92 -10.83 11.11
C PHE A 222 15.09 -10.85 9.59
N HIS A 223 15.35 -12.03 9.08
CA HIS A 223 15.26 -12.40 7.68
C HIS A 223 14.42 -13.67 7.58
N ALA A 224 13.45 -13.65 6.66
CA ALA A 224 12.65 -14.81 6.30
C ALA A 224 12.63 -14.91 4.78
N GLY A 225 12.92 -16.07 4.21
CA GLY A 225 13.03 -16.22 2.76
C GLY A 225 12.88 -17.66 2.29
N MET A 226 12.98 -17.84 0.98
CA MET A 226 13.05 -19.16 0.37
C MET A 226 14.48 -19.70 0.43
N ALA A 227 14.62 -21.02 0.66
CA ALA A 227 15.91 -21.65 0.88
C ALA A 227 16.46 -22.41 -0.34
N THR A 228 15.63 -22.68 -1.35
CA THR A 228 15.97 -23.58 -2.46
C THR A 228 15.91 -22.88 -3.82
N PRO A 229 17.00 -22.20 -4.25
CA PRO A 229 17.06 -21.48 -5.52
C PRO A 229 16.76 -22.37 -6.73
N ALA A 230 17.25 -23.62 -6.72
CA ALA A 230 17.06 -24.55 -7.82
C ALA A 230 15.59 -24.91 -8.08
N THR A 231 14.73 -24.81 -7.06
CA THR A 231 13.31 -25.17 -7.18
C THR A 231 12.43 -23.95 -7.34
N TYR A 232 12.73 -22.83 -6.65
CA TYR A 232 11.84 -21.67 -6.55
C TYR A 232 12.46 -20.36 -7.09
N GLY A 233 13.66 -20.39 -7.64
CA GLY A 233 14.30 -19.21 -8.23
C GLY A 233 13.56 -18.66 -9.46
N ALA A 234 12.70 -19.48 -10.12
CA ALA A 234 11.88 -19.06 -11.26
C ALA A 234 10.42 -18.80 -10.89
N TYR A 235 10.12 -18.55 -9.62
CA TYR A 235 8.75 -18.37 -9.13
C TYR A 235 8.50 -16.93 -8.70
N TYR A 236 7.28 -16.48 -8.93
CA TYR A 236 6.74 -15.21 -8.43
C TYR A 236 6.13 -15.41 -7.04
N CYS A 237 6.33 -14.45 -6.14
CA CYS A 237 5.62 -14.43 -4.86
C CYS A 237 4.25 -13.75 -5.04
N ARG A 238 3.18 -14.41 -4.62
CA ARG A 238 1.81 -13.91 -4.73
C ARG A 238 1.07 -13.92 -3.40
N GLY A 239 1.79 -14.00 -2.30
CA GLY A 239 1.21 -13.87 -0.98
C GLY A 239 2.12 -14.33 0.14
N LEU A 240 1.65 -14.07 1.33
CA LEU A 240 2.27 -14.45 2.60
C LEU A 240 1.21 -15.06 3.50
N ARG A 241 1.57 -16.11 4.20
CA ARG A 241 0.79 -16.69 5.31
C ARG A 241 1.51 -16.45 6.61
N PHE A 242 0.85 -15.77 7.54
CA PHE A 242 1.27 -15.66 8.93
C PHE A 242 0.44 -16.59 9.81
N TYR A 243 1.09 -17.26 10.75
CA TYR A 243 0.41 -18.09 11.71
C TYR A 243 1.26 -18.29 12.96
N MET A 244 0.64 -18.63 14.08
CA MET A 244 1.34 -19.01 15.30
C MET A 244 1.69 -20.49 15.27
N GLY A 245 2.69 -20.88 16.04
CA GLY A 245 3.08 -22.29 16.20
C GLY A 245 1.94 -23.19 16.68
N SER A 246 1.02 -22.61 17.46
CA SER A 246 -0.26 -23.20 17.85
C SER A 246 -1.26 -22.07 18.13
N GLY A 247 -2.58 -22.39 18.14
CA GLY A 247 -3.63 -21.43 18.40
C GLY A 247 -3.89 -20.43 17.27
N GLN A 248 -4.56 -19.36 17.65
CA GLN A 248 -4.93 -18.24 16.75
C GLN A 248 -4.20 -16.97 17.18
N HIS A 249 -4.39 -15.89 16.42
CA HIS A 249 -3.87 -14.58 16.79
C HIS A 249 -4.80 -13.47 16.29
N THR A 250 -4.75 -12.34 16.98
CA THR A 250 -5.52 -11.13 16.67
C THR A 250 -4.61 -9.92 16.67
N GLY A 251 -4.99 -8.87 15.93
CA GLY A 251 -4.20 -7.66 15.89
C GLY A 251 -4.50 -6.80 14.66
N ARG A 252 -3.47 -6.22 14.07
CA ARG A 252 -3.60 -5.35 12.91
C ARG A 252 -2.48 -5.58 11.90
N VAL A 253 -2.85 -5.50 10.63
CA VAL A 253 -1.91 -5.51 9.51
C VAL A 253 -2.07 -4.25 8.68
N LYS A 254 -0.93 -3.70 8.23
CA LYS A 254 -0.86 -2.70 7.17
C LYS A 254 0.11 -3.18 6.11
N LEU A 255 -0.28 -3.03 4.84
CA LEU A 255 0.53 -3.34 3.69
C LEU A 255 0.61 -2.13 2.77
N PHE A 256 1.80 -1.85 2.28
CA PHE A 256 2.07 -0.79 1.31
C PHE A 256 2.85 -1.37 0.14
N GLY A 257 2.45 -1.01 -1.09
CA GLY A 257 3.24 -1.27 -2.29
C GLY A 257 4.33 -0.21 -2.45
N ILE A 258 5.49 -0.63 -2.92
CA ILE A 258 6.66 0.22 -3.22
C ILE A 258 6.91 0.13 -4.72
N LYS A 259 6.96 1.27 -5.39
CA LYS A 259 7.35 1.39 -6.81
C LYS A 259 8.76 1.92 -6.91
#